data_744ee0b8bf2b180361eba943d6d1d3e5
#
_entry.id   744ee0b8bf2b180361eba943d6d1d3e5
#
_cell.length_a   1.000
_cell.length_b   1.000
_cell.length_c   1.000
_cell.angle_alpha   90.00
_cell.angle_beta   90.00
_cell.angle_gamma   90.00
#
_symmetry.space_group_name_H-M   'P 1'
#
loop_
_entity.id
_entity.type
_entity.pdbx_description
1 polymer ?
#
loop_
_entity_poly.entity_id
_entity_poly.type
_entity_poly.pdbx_seq_one_letter_code
_entity_poly.pdbx_strand_id
1 'polypeptide(L)'
;MESKELAEKIVEILDSKKGIDIETIDVTGKTTLADYFVICSGNSTTQIKALADEVEVVLKNEADLYADHVEGRNSNRWILIDYKDVVVHIFHPEDRANYDLEKLWETKSAI
;
A
#
# COMPACT_ATOMS: atom_id res chain seq x y z
N MET A 1 0.96 17.45 1.30
CA MET A 1 1.61 16.41 2.13
C MET A 1 2.76 15.80 1.35
N GLU A 2 3.92 15.76 1.94
CA GLU A 2 5.09 15.16 1.29
C GLU A 2 4.91 13.64 1.21
N SER A 3 5.59 13.01 0.26
CA SER A 3 5.43 11.57 0.04
C SER A 3 5.79 10.75 1.28
N LYS A 4 6.84 11.14 2.01
CA LYS A 4 7.24 10.44 3.23
C LYS A 4 6.16 10.54 4.31
N GLU A 5 5.59 11.72 4.50
CA GLU A 5 4.50 11.93 5.45
C GLU A 5 3.26 11.10 5.06
N LEU A 6 2.96 11.08 3.77
CA LEU A 6 1.83 10.30 3.27
C LEU A 6 2.05 8.80 3.52
N ALA A 7 3.25 8.30 3.24
CA ALA A 7 3.56 6.89 3.50
C ALA A 7 3.42 6.56 4.99
N GLU A 8 3.92 7.43 5.88
CA GLU A 8 3.81 7.25 7.33
C GLU A 8 2.35 7.28 7.79
N LYS A 9 1.55 8.19 7.24
CA LYS A 9 0.12 8.27 7.55
C LYS A 9 -0.61 6.99 7.14
N ILE A 10 -0.30 6.46 5.97
CA ILE A 10 -0.90 5.23 5.47
C ILE A 10 -0.55 4.06 6.40
N VAL A 11 0.71 3.97 6.84
CA VAL A 11 1.13 2.95 7.80
C VAL A 11 0.31 3.03 9.09
N GLU A 12 0.12 4.23 9.63
CA GLU A 12 -0.71 4.43 10.82
C GLU A 12 -2.15 3.94 10.61
N ILE A 13 -2.72 4.27 9.46
CA ILE A 13 -4.09 3.86 9.14
C ILE A 13 -4.21 2.34 9.09
N LEU A 14 -3.28 1.70 8.39
CA LEU A 14 -3.28 0.24 8.26
C LEU A 14 -3.07 -0.44 9.60
N ASP A 15 -2.16 0.10 10.42
CA ASP A 15 -1.89 -0.44 11.75
C ASP A 15 -3.12 -0.32 12.67
N SER A 16 -3.84 0.79 12.57
CA SER A 16 -5.05 1.01 13.38
C SER A 16 -6.15 -0.01 13.09
N LYS A 17 -6.12 -0.61 11.91
CA LYS A 17 -7.08 -1.64 11.49
C LYS A 17 -6.45 -3.03 11.48
N LYS A 18 -5.34 -3.18 12.20
CA LYS A 18 -4.66 -4.47 12.39
C LYS A 18 -4.15 -5.09 11.09
N GLY A 19 -3.66 -4.24 10.18
CA GLY A 19 -2.96 -4.72 9.00
C GLY A 19 -1.76 -5.56 9.42
N ILE A 20 -1.43 -6.56 8.62
CA ILE A 20 -0.41 -7.55 8.96
C ILE A 20 0.86 -7.28 8.15
N ASP A 21 2.02 -7.36 8.82
CA ASP A 21 3.33 -7.21 8.19
C ASP A 21 3.41 -5.97 7.31
N ILE A 22 3.10 -4.82 7.89
CA ILE A 22 3.11 -3.54 7.19
C ILE A 22 4.56 -3.13 6.94
N GLU A 23 4.91 -2.90 5.68
CA GLU A 23 6.24 -2.46 5.31
C GLU A 23 6.20 -1.28 4.34
N THR A 24 7.19 -0.40 4.47
CA THR A 24 7.38 0.71 3.55
C THR A 24 8.67 0.48 2.78
N ILE A 25 8.59 0.56 1.46
CA ILE A 25 9.76 0.43 0.60
C ILE A 25 10.01 1.78 -0.08
N ASP A 26 11.21 2.32 0.13
CA ASP A 26 11.64 3.54 -0.56
C ASP A 26 12.07 3.15 -1.97
N VAL A 27 11.30 3.59 -2.96
CA VAL A 27 11.60 3.32 -4.37
C VAL A 27 12.02 4.60 -5.11
N THR A 28 12.29 5.66 -4.35
CA THR A 28 12.75 6.93 -4.91
C THR A 28 14.05 6.71 -5.71
N GLY A 29 14.05 7.17 -6.94
CA GLY A 29 15.20 7.00 -7.82
C GLY A 29 15.33 5.64 -8.48
N LYS A 30 14.51 4.66 -8.06
CA LYS A 30 14.49 3.32 -8.66
C LYS A 30 13.39 3.20 -9.71
N THR A 31 12.39 4.04 -9.60
CA THR A 31 11.28 4.09 -10.55
C THR A 31 10.75 5.53 -10.59
N THR A 32 10.14 5.89 -11.70
CA THR A 32 9.44 7.18 -11.83
C THR A 32 7.98 7.08 -11.43
N LEU A 33 7.50 5.86 -11.07
CA LEU A 33 6.09 5.61 -10.78
C LEU A 33 5.65 6.10 -9.40
N ALA A 34 6.56 6.06 -8.42
CA ALA A 34 6.26 6.46 -7.06
C ALA A 34 7.55 6.68 -6.28
N ASP A 35 7.41 7.31 -5.10
CA ASP A 35 8.52 7.46 -4.17
C ASP A 35 8.53 6.32 -3.15
N TYR A 36 7.35 5.85 -2.75
CA TYR A 36 7.23 4.79 -1.75
C TYR A 36 6.14 3.79 -2.13
N PHE A 37 6.39 2.54 -1.81
CA PHE A 37 5.36 1.51 -1.77
C PHE A 37 5.09 1.19 -0.30
N VAL A 38 3.82 1.14 0.08
CA VAL A 38 3.42 0.64 1.40
C VAL A 38 2.72 -0.69 1.17
N ILE A 39 3.24 -1.74 1.78
CA ILE A 39 2.75 -3.10 1.57
C ILE A 39 2.20 -3.66 2.87
N CYS A 40 1.05 -4.29 2.78
CA CYS A 40 0.34 -4.82 3.94
C CYS A 40 -0.39 -6.11 3.55
N SER A 41 -0.56 -6.99 4.50
CA SER A 41 -1.37 -8.20 4.30
C SER A 41 -2.65 -8.13 5.13
N GLY A 42 -3.67 -8.84 4.67
CA GLY A 42 -4.89 -9.07 5.43
C GLY A 42 -5.19 -10.57 5.45
N ASN A 43 -5.82 -11.05 6.51
CA ASN A 43 -6.10 -12.48 6.68
C ASN A 43 -7.22 -13.02 5.80
N SER A 44 -8.05 -12.14 5.27
CA SER A 44 -9.21 -12.54 4.46
C SER A 44 -9.51 -11.45 3.45
N THR A 45 -10.28 -11.79 2.43
CA THR A 45 -10.72 -10.80 1.46
C THR A 45 -11.57 -9.71 2.11
N THR A 46 -12.32 -10.05 3.15
CA THR A 46 -13.09 -9.07 3.93
C THR A 46 -12.18 -8.08 4.64
N GLN A 47 -11.12 -8.55 5.27
CA GLN A 47 -10.17 -7.68 5.95
C GLN A 47 -9.41 -6.81 4.95
N ILE A 48 -8.99 -7.39 3.83
CA ILE A 48 -8.27 -6.65 2.78
C ILE A 48 -9.14 -5.49 2.27
N LYS A 49 -10.42 -5.76 2.02
CA LYS A 49 -11.37 -4.72 1.62
C LYS A 49 -11.50 -3.65 2.70
N ALA A 50 -11.62 -4.05 3.96
CA ALA A 50 -11.75 -3.12 5.08
C ALA A 50 -10.51 -2.23 5.23
N LEU A 51 -9.32 -2.79 5.07
CA LEU A 51 -8.07 -2.03 5.12
C LEU A 51 -8.03 -0.98 3.99
N ALA A 52 -8.37 -1.39 2.78
CA ALA A 52 -8.40 -0.47 1.64
C ALA A 52 -9.43 0.65 1.85
N ASP A 53 -10.63 0.30 2.31
CA ASP A 53 -11.68 1.28 2.56
C ASP A 53 -11.24 2.29 3.61
N GLU A 54 -10.57 1.84 4.66
CA GLU A 54 -10.12 2.73 5.73
C GLU A 54 -9.07 3.72 5.22
N VAL A 55 -8.12 3.25 4.42
CA VAL A 55 -7.11 4.15 3.82
C VAL A 55 -7.80 5.25 3.02
N GLU A 56 -8.73 4.88 2.15
CA GLU A 56 -9.40 5.86 1.30
C GLU A 56 -10.26 6.83 2.11
N VAL A 57 -11.01 6.34 3.09
CA VAL A 57 -11.90 7.17 3.91
C VAL A 57 -11.11 8.17 4.76
N VAL A 58 -10.07 7.71 5.44
CA VAL A 58 -9.29 8.57 6.33
C VAL A 58 -8.54 9.64 5.54
N LEU A 59 -7.92 9.28 4.43
CA LEU A 59 -7.18 10.26 3.62
C LEU A 59 -8.13 11.29 2.99
N LYS A 60 -9.31 10.86 2.59
CA LYS A 60 -10.32 11.78 2.07
C LYS A 60 -10.75 12.78 3.15
N ASN A 61 -11.06 12.28 4.34
CA ASN A 61 -11.63 13.11 5.41
C ASN A 61 -10.58 13.99 6.09
N GLU A 62 -9.38 13.49 6.29
CA GLU A 62 -8.34 14.20 7.04
C GLU A 62 -7.37 14.99 6.18
N ALA A 63 -7.17 14.60 4.93
CA ALA A 63 -6.19 15.24 4.08
C ALA A 63 -6.77 15.71 2.73
N ASP A 64 -8.06 15.54 2.52
CA ASP A 64 -8.73 15.86 1.26
C ASP A 64 -7.99 15.21 0.08
N LEU A 65 -7.53 13.98 0.28
CA LEU A 65 -6.72 13.28 -0.69
C LEU A 65 -7.47 12.07 -1.24
N TYR A 66 -7.54 11.98 -2.57
CA TYR A 66 -8.26 10.94 -3.28
C TYR A 66 -7.28 10.10 -4.09
N ALA A 67 -7.54 8.80 -4.15
CA ALA A 67 -6.72 7.92 -4.97
C ALA A 67 -6.86 8.32 -6.44
N ASP A 68 -5.73 8.33 -7.13
CA ASP A 68 -5.71 8.54 -8.58
C ASP A 68 -6.29 7.32 -9.28
N HIS A 69 -6.08 6.14 -8.69
CA HIS A 69 -6.41 4.88 -9.30
C HIS A 69 -6.51 3.77 -8.25
N VAL A 70 -7.48 2.89 -8.38
CA VAL A 70 -7.64 1.73 -7.49
C VAL A 70 -7.90 0.49 -8.34
N GLU A 71 -7.16 -0.58 -8.08
CA GLU A 71 -7.35 -1.85 -8.77
C GLU A 71 -7.50 -3.00 -7.77
N GLY A 72 -8.14 -4.08 -8.21
CA GLY A 72 -8.20 -5.31 -7.44
C GLY A 72 -9.44 -5.48 -6.57
N ARG A 73 -10.36 -4.54 -6.60
CA ARG A 73 -11.56 -4.62 -5.77
C ARG A 73 -12.52 -5.74 -6.18
N ASN A 74 -12.35 -6.31 -7.36
CA ASN A 74 -13.20 -7.41 -7.82
C ASN A 74 -12.97 -8.68 -7.00
N SER A 75 -11.71 -9.00 -6.72
CA SER A 75 -11.36 -10.23 -5.98
C SER A 75 -11.03 -9.95 -4.51
N ASN A 76 -10.61 -8.73 -4.18
CA ASN A 76 -10.11 -8.33 -2.86
C ASN A 76 -8.95 -9.21 -2.38
N ARG A 77 -8.17 -9.80 -3.30
CA ARG A 77 -6.98 -10.57 -2.93
C ARG A 77 -5.71 -9.74 -3.02
N TRP A 78 -5.72 -8.73 -3.88
CA TRP A 78 -4.61 -7.78 -4.03
C TRP A 78 -5.22 -6.47 -4.48
N ILE A 79 -5.39 -5.54 -3.54
CA ILE A 79 -5.89 -4.21 -3.85
C ILE A 79 -4.71 -3.26 -3.93
N LEU A 80 -4.64 -2.52 -5.02
CA LEU A 80 -3.65 -1.48 -5.24
C LEU A 80 -4.35 -0.13 -5.18
N ILE A 81 -3.83 0.78 -4.35
CA ILE A 81 -4.36 2.14 -4.26
C ILE A 81 -3.23 3.09 -4.63
N ASP A 82 -3.40 3.79 -5.73
CA ASP A 82 -2.37 4.67 -6.29
C ASP A 82 -2.65 6.12 -5.90
N TYR A 83 -1.78 6.68 -5.07
CA TYR A 83 -1.80 8.11 -4.71
C TYR A 83 -0.69 8.88 -5.43
N LYS A 84 -0.18 8.36 -6.53
CA LYS A 84 0.92 8.90 -7.35
C LYS A 84 2.26 8.74 -6.66
N ASP A 85 2.55 9.55 -5.65
CA ASP A 85 3.85 9.49 -4.97
C ASP A 85 3.98 8.27 -4.06
N VAL A 86 2.85 7.72 -3.62
CA VAL A 86 2.81 6.53 -2.77
C VAL A 86 1.77 5.56 -3.33
N VAL A 87 2.17 4.32 -3.51
CA VAL A 87 1.28 3.26 -3.95
C VAL A 87 1.13 2.25 -2.82
N VAL A 88 -0.12 1.97 -2.46
CA VAL A 88 -0.44 1.04 -1.38
C VAL A 88 -0.81 -0.31 -1.99
N HIS A 89 -0.22 -1.37 -1.47
CA HIS A 89 -0.51 -2.74 -1.89
C HIS A 89 -1.02 -3.52 -0.68
N ILE A 90 -2.24 -4.02 -0.76
CA ILE A 90 -2.83 -4.81 0.31
C ILE A 90 -3.12 -6.19 -0.26
N PHE A 91 -2.46 -7.21 0.28
CA PHE A 91 -2.46 -8.56 -0.28
C PHE A 91 -3.06 -9.59 0.65
N HIS A 92 -3.63 -10.63 0.08
CA HIS A 92 -3.75 -11.90 0.76
C HIS A 92 -2.31 -12.45 0.92
N PRO A 93 -1.98 -13.10 2.05
CA PRO A 93 -0.61 -13.57 2.29
C PRO A 93 -0.04 -14.47 1.18
N GLU A 94 -0.85 -15.30 0.57
CA GLU A 94 -0.42 -16.16 -0.53
C GLU A 94 0.05 -15.35 -1.74
N ASP A 95 -0.73 -14.32 -2.09
CA ASP A 95 -0.40 -13.48 -3.24
C ASP A 95 0.85 -12.65 -2.95
N ARG A 96 0.99 -12.16 -1.71
CA ARG A 96 2.17 -11.41 -1.31
C ARG A 96 3.44 -12.25 -1.45
N ALA A 97 3.39 -13.51 -1.00
CA ALA A 97 4.52 -14.42 -1.11
C ALA A 97 4.86 -14.73 -2.56
N ASN A 98 3.85 -14.91 -3.41
CA ASN A 98 4.05 -15.24 -4.81
C ASN A 98 4.67 -14.11 -5.62
N TYR A 99 4.24 -12.87 -5.38
CA TYR A 99 4.75 -11.73 -6.13
C TYR A 99 6.01 -11.12 -5.54
N ASP A 100 6.15 -11.20 -4.20
CA ASP A 100 7.37 -10.82 -3.47
C ASP A 100 7.93 -9.46 -3.92
N LEU A 101 7.10 -8.44 -3.88
CA LEU A 101 7.49 -7.08 -4.28
C LEU A 101 8.66 -6.56 -3.47
N GLU A 102 8.69 -6.87 -2.18
CA GLU A 102 9.73 -6.41 -1.28
C GLU A 102 11.11 -6.87 -1.75
N LYS A 103 11.23 -8.15 -2.08
CA LYS A 103 12.48 -8.71 -2.54
C LYS A 103 12.90 -8.16 -3.89
N LEU A 104 11.93 -7.96 -4.78
CA LEU A 104 12.20 -7.41 -6.10
C LEU A 104 12.87 -6.04 -6.01
N TRP A 105 12.34 -5.16 -5.16
CA TRP A 105 12.86 -3.81 -5.04
C TRP A 105 14.14 -3.75 -4.22
N GLU A 106 14.31 -4.63 -3.24
CA GLU A 106 15.56 -4.77 -2.51
C GLU A 106 16.69 -5.22 -3.44
N THR A 107 16.43 -6.22 -4.26
CA THR A 107 17.41 -6.74 -5.20
C THR A 107 17.88 -5.64 -6.16
N LYS A 108 16.96 -4.84 -6.65
CA LYS A 108 17.29 -3.72 -7.53
C LYS A 108 18.16 -2.67 -6.84
N SER A 109 17.94 -2.46 -5.55
CA SER A 109 18.72 -1.47 -4.81
C SER A 109 20.11 -1.97 -4.47
N ALA A 110 20.38 -3.26 -4.52
CA ALA A 110 21.67 -3.84 -4.23
C ALA A 110 22.68 -3.71 -5.40
N ILE A 111 22.20 -3.34 -6.55
CA ILE A 111 23.03 -3.17 -7.75
C ILE A 111 23.41 -1.70 -7.95
#